data_3744c6b27f4b55424c5bc20d17992e75
#
_entry.id   3744c6b27f4b55424c5bc20d17992e75
#
_cell.length_a   1.000
_cell.length_b   1.000
_cell.length_c   1.000
_cell.angle_alpha   90.00
_cell.angle_beta   90.00
_cell.angle_gamma   90.00
#
_symmetry.space_group_name_H-M   'P 1'
#
loop_
_entity.id
_entity.type
_entity.pdbx_description
1 polymer ?
#
loop_
_entity_poly.entity_id
_entity_poly.type
_entity_poly.pdbx_seq_one_letter_code
_entity_poly.pdbx_strand_id
1 'polypeptide(L)'
;MKIAAFSRFALIVVFGLSLAGCSTSMSDLLGGGPDTGTSGSADSTASSGELKRGTGLNLGFGQAEESEPVAKLYNKALEDLQKGYYRTAAKGFDEVERQHPYSQWATRAILMAAYSQYMRNGYDDAINAAERFITLHPGHKDTPYAYYLIAISYYEQIMDIKRDQSVTEKALTALDEISVRFPNTAYAQDAANKAILARDHLAGKEMEVGRYYLKENSLLAAINRFKTVVIKYQTTTHTPEALYRLTETYYALGVMNEAQTAAAVLGANYPSSDWYKDAYSLLKTGGLEPVENKDSWISKAWKAVTPG
;
A
#
# COMPACT_ATOMS: atom_id res chain seq x y z
N MET A 1 -36.05 25.65 -41.90
CA MET A 1 -37.37 24.98 -41.86
C MET A 1 -37.16 23.48 -41.79
N LYS A 2 -37.79 22.84 -40.83
CA LYS A 2 -37.86 21.39 -40.48
C LYS A 2 -36.77 20.82 -39.62
N ILE A 3 -37.10 20.78 -38.34
CA ILE A 3 -36.67 20.01 -37.22
C ILE A 3 -37.01 18.52 -37.44
N ALA A 4 -36.09 17.61 -37.18
CA ALA A 4 -36.44 16.21 -36.93
C ALA A 4 -35.68 15.73 -35.68
N ALA A 5 -36.44 15.56 -34.61
CA ALA A 5 -36.04 14.89 -33.41
C ALA A 5 -35.97 13.37 -33.65
N PHE A 6 -34.91 12.71 -33.16
CA PHE A 6 -34.93 11.27 -33.03
C PHE A 6 -34.62 10.85 -31.57
N SER A 7 -35.57 10.12 -31.13
CA SER A 7 -35.88 9.49 -29.88
C SER A 7 -34.74 8.67 -29.24
N ARG A 8 -34.66 8.80 -27.89
CA ARG A 8 -33.89 7.99 -26.95
C ARG A 8 -34.48 6.57 -26.89
N PHE A 9 -33.66 5.58 -27.08
CA PHE A 9 -33.92 4.23 -26.56
C PHE A 9 -32.78 3.82 -25.65
N ALA A 10 -33.09 3.83 -24.36
CA ALA A 10 -32.25 3.26 -23.31
C ALA A 10 -32.44 1.73 -23.36
N LEU A 11 -31.40 0.99 -23.68
CA LEU A 11 -31.34 -0.47 -23.48
C LEU A 11 -30.55 -0.74 -22.22
N ILE A 12 -31.27 -0.98 -21.11
CA ILE A 12 -30.71 -1.50 -19.87
C ILE A 12 -30.49 -2.99 -20.07
N VAL A 13 -29.25 -3.41 -20.29
CA VAL A 13 -28.86 -4.82 -20.17
C VAL A 13 -28.34 -5.04 -18.75
N VAL A 14 -29.19 -5.61 -17.92
CA VAL A 14 -28.83 -6.14 -16.61
C VAL A 14 -28.08 -7.46 -16.83
N PHE A 15 -26.75 -7.42 -16.78
CA PHE A 15 -25.95 -8.63 -16.67
C PHE A 15 -25.77 -8.93 -15.19
N GLY A 16 -26.57 -9.86 -14.69
CA GLY A 16 -26.35 -10.48 -13.39
C GLY A 16 -25.13 -11.40 -13.45
N LEU A 17 -23.96 -10.92 -13.01
CA LEU A 17 -22.84 -11.78 -12.66
C LEU A 17 -23.02 -12.21 -11.21
N SER A 18 -23.39 -13.44 -11.01
CA SER A 18 -23.26 -14.16 -9.74
C SER A 18 -21.77 -14.37 -9.46
N LEU A 19 -21.18 -13.49 -8.65
CA LEU A 19 -19.87 -13.70 -8.03
C LEU A 19 -20.06 -14.72 -6.91
N ALA A 20 -19.76 -16.00 -7.21
CA ALA A 20 -19.44 -16.98 -6.18
C ALA A 20 -18.11 -16.54 -5.53
N GLY A 21 -18.20 -15.81 -4.44
CA GLY A 21 -17.06 -15.46 -3.62
C GLY A 21 -16.56 -16.69 -2.89
N CYS A 22 -15.43 -17.25 -3.33
CA CYS A 22 -14.61 -18.11 -2.47
C CYS A 22 -14.00 -17.20 -1.39
N SER A 23 -14.65 -17.12 -0.24
CA SER A 23 -14.02 -16.60 0.96
C SER A 23 -13.10 -17.67 1.51
N THR A 24 -11.86 -17.71 1.04
CA THR A 24 -10.79 -18.40 1.78
C THR A 24 -10.52 -17.59 3.03
N SER A 25 -10.96 -18.11 4.17
CA SER A 25 -10.67 -17.52 5.47
C SER A 25 -9.17 -17.62 5.71
N MET A 26 -8.59 -16.51 6.16
CA MET A 26 -7.16 -16.36 6.48
C MET A 26 -6.70 -17.31 7.60
N SER A 27 -7.61 -18.04 8.23
CA SER A 27 -7.34 -19.09 9.21
C SER A 27 -6.65 -20.32 8.60
N ASP A 28 -6.82 -20.58 7.29
CA ASP A 28 -6.22 -21.74 6.62
C ASP A 28 -4.76 -21.55 6.20
N LEU A 29 -4.24 -20.31 6.30
CA LEU A 29 -2.87 -19.96 5.91
C LEU A 29 -1.86 -20.05 7.06
N LEU A 30 -2.31 -20.22 8.32
CA LEU A 30 -1.45 -20.27 9.50
C LEU A 30 -1.31 -21.67 10.14
N GLY A 31 -1.81 -22.71 9.49
CA GLY A 31 -1.80 -24.07 10.01
C GLY A 31 -1.00 -25.05 9.15
N GLY A 32 0.31 -25.03 9.24
CA GLY A 32 1.19 -25.99 8.58
C GLY A 32 2.44 -26.32 9.37
N GLY A 33 2.30 -27.07 10.46
CA GLY A 33 3.40 -27.78 11.11
C GLY A 33 3.02 -29.25 11.25
N PRO A 34 3.97 -30.22 11.19
CA PRO A 34 3.67 -31.63 11.10
C PRO A 34 3.14 -32.19 12.42
N ASP A 35 2.02 -32.87 12.34
CA ASP A 35 1.36 -33.58 13.42
C ASP A 35 2.17 -34.80 13.89
N THR A 36 2.42 -34.87 15.20
CA THR A 36 2.55 -36.14 15.91
C THR A 36 1.39 -36.22 16.91
N GLY A 37 0.54 -37.21 16.69
CA GLY A 37 -0.74 -37.35 17.38
C GLY A 37 -0.64 -37.68 18.87
N THR A 38 -1.63 -37.18 19.59
CA THR A 38 -2.30 -37.90 20.69
C THR A 38 -3.72 -37.36 20.87
N SER A 39 -4.65 -38.28 20.94
CA SER A 39 -6.08 -38.07 21.12
C SER A 39 -6.42 -37.52 22.50
N GLY A 40 -7.16 -36.40 22.55
CA GLY A 40 -7.79 -35.90 23.76
C GLY A 40 -8.95 -34.99 23.38
N SER A 41 -10.17 -35.48 23.56
CA SER A 41 -11.41 -34.73 23.38
C SER A 41 -11.48 -33.60 24.40
N ALA A 42 -11.52 -32.35 23.92
CA ALA A 42 -11.90 -31.20 24.71
C ALA A 42 -12.81 -30.30 23.88
N ASP A 43 -13.96 -30.08 24.46
CA ASP A 43 -15.07 -29.26 24.02
C ASP A 43 -14.63 -27.83 23.69
N SER A 44 -14.76 -27.41 22.42
CA SER A 44 -14.30 -26.09 21.98
C SER A 44 -15.50 -25.17 21.73
N THR A 45 -15.90 -24.43 22.75
CA THR A 45 -16.66 -23.20 22.55
C THR A 45 -15.70 -22.00 22.42
N ALA A 46 -15.06 -21.89 21.28
CA ALA A 46 -14.34 -20.70 20.89
C ALA A 46 -15.33 -19.68 20.32
N SER A 47 -15.74 -18.71 21.14
CA SER A 47 -16.39 -17.51 20.68
C SER A 47 -15.39 -16.69 19.86
N SER A 48 -15.46 -16.80 18.55
CA SER A 48 -14.68 -15.96 17.62
C SER A 48 -15.25 -14.55 17.62
N GLY A 49 -14.68 -13.64 18.45
CA GLY A 49 -14.90 -12.21 18.37
C GLY A 49 -14.25 -11.64 17.10
N GLU A 50 -15.01 -11.49 16.05
CA GLU A 50 -14.59 -10.91 14.77
C GLU A 50 -14.33 -9.41 14.95
N LEU A 51 -13.05 -9.01 14.97
CA LEU A 51 -12.61 -7.62 14.99
C LEU A 51 -12.89 -6.98 13.62
N LYS A 52 -14.02 -6.30 13.51
CA LYS A 52 -14.46 -5.61 12.29
C LYS A 52 -13.75 -4.27 12.10
N ARG A 53 -12.52 -4.26 11.64
CA ARG A 53 -11.93 -3.17 10.81
C ARG A 53 -10.50 -3.50 10.35
N GLY A 54 -10.32 -3.46 9.06
CA GLY A 54 -9.06 -3.14 8.39
C GLY A 54 -8.10 -4.29 8.13
N THR A 55 -7.99 -5.33 8.93
CA THR A 55 -6.95 -6.33 8.68
C THR A 55 -7.43 -7.79 8.65
N GLY A 56 -8.65 -8.11 9.14
CA GLY A 56 -9.12 -9.52 9.23
C GLY A 56 -8.14 -10.48 9.94
N LEU A 57 -7.06 -9.94 10.50
CA LEU A 57 -5.99 -10.70 11.13
C LEU A 57 -6.42 -11.11 12.53
N ASN A 58 -6.62 -12.41 12.72
CA ASN A 58 -6.77 -12.97 14.05
C ASN A 58 -5.41 -12.94 14.76
N LEU A 59 -5.21 -11.95 15.62
CA LEU A 59 -3.95 -11.74 16.33
C LEU A 59 -3.68 -12.78 17.42
N GLY A 60 -4.61 -13.70 17.65
CA GLY A 60 -4.45 -14.75 18.68
C GLY A 60 -4.35 -14.23 20.11
N PHE A 61 -4.69 -12.96 20.35
CA PHE A 61 -4.68 -12.34 21.67
C PHE A 61 -5.97 -12.71 22.40
N GLY A 62 -6.04 -13.95 22.89
CA GLY A 62 -7.14 -14.45 23.72
C GLY A 62 -7.13 -13.86 25.12
N GLN A 63 -8.21 -14.13 25.86
CA GLN A 63 -8.28 -13.80 27.28
C GLN A 63 -7.18 -14.53 28.06
N ALA A 64 -6.65 -13.83 29.06
CA ALA A 64 -5.73 -14.41 30.04
C ALA A 64 -6.51 -15.27 31.04
N GLU A 65 -5.92 -16.36 31.51
CA GLU A 65 -6.47 -17.10 32.65
C GLU A 65 -6.50 -16.19 33.89
N GLU A 66 -7.64 -16.11 34.58
CA GLU A 66 -7.87 -15.13 35.65
C GLU A 66 -7.16 -15.42 36.98
N SER A 67 -6.16 -16.33 37.00
CA SER A 67 -5.43 -16.71 38.21
C SER A 67 -4.60 -15.56 38.81
N GLU A 68 -4.23 -14.54 38.01
CA GLU A 68 -3.40 -13.44 38.45
C GLU A 68 -4.08 -12.08 38.36
N PRO A 69 -3.80 -11.12 39.26
CA PRO A 69 -4.36 -9.75 39.19
C PRO A 69 -4.09 -9.03 37.86
N VAL A 70 -2.90 -9.27 37.26
CA VAL A 70 -2.52 -8.71 35.96
C VAL A 70 -3.41 -9.23 34.84
N ALA A 71 -3.81 -10.49 34.89
CA ALA A 71 -4.71 -11.08 33.90
C ALA A 71 -6.09 -10.41 33.91
N LYS A 72 -6.62 -10.08 35.09
CA LYS A 72 -7.89 -9.35 35.22
C LYS A 72 -7.81 -7.94 34.60
N LEU A 73 -6.69 -7.25 34.83
CA LEU A 73 -6.47 -5.92 34.27
C LEU A 73 -6.37 -5.97 32.75
N TYR A 74 -5.63 -6.95 32.21
CA TYR A 74 -5.51 -7.20 30.78
C TYR A 74 -6.88 -7.55 30.13
N ASN A 75 -7.60 -8.49 30.74
CA ASN A 75 -8.93 -8.92 30.23
C ASN A 75 -9.95 -7.77 30.21
N LYS A 76 -9.92 -6.90 31.22
CA LYS A 76 -10.77 -5.70 31.23
C LYS A 76 -10.44 -4.76 30.08
N ALA A 77 -9.14 -4.52 29.79
CA ALA A 77 -8.74 -3.69 28.66
C ALA A 77 -9.13 -4.35 27.32
N LEU A 78 -9.05 -5.68 27.23
CA LEU A 78 -9.46 -6.44 26.04
C LEU A 78 -10.98 -6.36 25.82
N GLU A 79 -11.77 -6.42 26.91
CA GLU A 79 -13.23 -6.23 26.85
C GLU A 79 -13.61 -4.81 26.35
N ASP A 80 -12.93 -3.77 26.85
CA ASP A 80 -13.10 -2.40 26.39
C ASP A 80 -12.76 -2.27 24.89
N LEU A 81 -11.70 -2.94 24.43
CA LEU A 81 -11.32 -2.98 23.02
C LEU A 81 -12.42 -3.64 22.15
N GLN A 82 -12.94 -4.79 22.59
CA GLN A 82 -14.00 -5.52 21.89
C GLN A 82 -15.31 -4.70 21.81
N LYS A 83 -15.59 -3.90 22.82
CA LYS A 83 -16.72 -2.98 22.83
C LYS A 83 -16.52 -1.71 21.99
N GLY A 84 -15.32 -1.52 21.44
CA GLY A 84 -14.97 -0.33 20.66
C GLY A 84 -14.56 0.88 21.50
N TYR A 85 -14.35 0.71 22.80
CA TYR A 85 -13.86 1.76 23.70
C TYR A 85 -12.35 1.91 23.60
N TYR A 86 -11.85 2.18 22.39
CA TYR A 86 -10.42 2.15 22.06
C TYR A 86 -9.55 3.02 22.95
N ARG A 87 -10.04 4.21 23.35
CA ARG A 87 -9.32 5.11 24.24
C ARG A 87 -9.15 4.52 25.64
N THR A 88 -10.18 3.88 26.16
CA THR A 88 -10.15 3.23 27.47
C THR A 88 -9.30 1.99 27.42
N ALA A 89 -9.43 1.19 26.37
CA ALA A 89 -8.61 0.01 26.13
C ALA A 89 -7.11 0.33 26.09
N ALA A 90 -6.71 1.37 25.33
CA ALA A 90 -5.32 1.79 25.26
C ALA A 90 -4.76 2.12 26.67
N LYS A 91 -5.49 2.94 27.44
CA LYS A 91 -5.10 3.27 28.82
C LYS A 91 -5.04 2.03 29.72
N GLY A 92 -5.98 1.10 29.55
CA GLY A 92 -5.99 -0.16 30.31
C GLY A 92 -4.76 -1.01 30.01
N PHE A 93 -4.36 -1.13 28.76
CA PHE A 93 -3.15 -1.84 28.35
C PHE A 93 -1.87 -1.13 28.82
N ASP A 94 -1.79 0.21 28.76
CA ASP A 94 -0.68 0.97 29.33
C ASP A 94 -0.56 0.76 30.85
N GLU A 95 -1.68 0.61 31.56
CA GLU A 95 -1.70 0.34 32.99
C GLU A 95 -1.19 -1.07 33.33
N VAL A 96 -1.47 -2.07 32.47
CA VAL A 96 -0.89 -3.42 32.60
C VAL A 96 0.63 -3.35 32.56
N GLU A 97 1.19 -2.63 31.60
CA GLU A 97 2.64 -2.44 31.48
C GLU A 97 3.20 -1.69 32.70
N ARG A 98 2.55 -0.63 33.13
CA ARG A 98 2.99 0.21 34.25
C ARG A 98 3.03 -0.53 35.59
N GLN A 99 2.00 -1.36 35.86
CA GLN A 99 1.91 -2.09 37.13
C GLN A 99 2.72 -3.38 37.14
N HIS A 100 2.84 -4.04 36.00
CA HIS A 100 3.45 -5.37 35.88
C HIS A 100 4.45 -5.46 34.70
N PRO A 101 5.49 -4.61 34.64
CA PRO A 101 6.35 -4.45 33.45
C PRO A 101 7.10 -5.72 33.03
N TYR A 102 7.33 -6.63 33.94
CA TYR A 102 8.06 -7.90 33.70
C TYR A 102 7.14 -9.10 33.45
N SER A 103 5.83 -8.89 33.39
CA SER A 103 4.89 -9.98 33.13
C SER A 103 4.84 -10.31 31.65
N GLN A 104 4.51 -11.55 31.31
CA GLN A 104 4.24 -11.94 29.92
C GLN A 104 3.08 -11.15 29.30
N TRP A 105 2.18 -10.61 30.14
CA TRP A 105 1.04 -9.79 29.73
C TRP A 105 1.44 -8.37 29.35
N ALA A 106 2.53 -7.83 29.95
CA ALA A 106 3.03 -6.51 29.61
C ALA A 106 3.48 -6.43 28.17
N THR A 107 4.24 -7.42 27.68
CA THR A 107 4.67 -7.47 26.28
C THR A 107 3.49 -7.45 25.32
N ARG A 108 2.45 -8.23 25.60
CA ARG A 108 1.23 -8.23 24.79
C ARG A 108 0.46 -6.90 24.93
N ALA A 109 0.41 -6.34 26.14
CA ALA A 109 -0.30 -5.09 26.41
C ALA A 109 0.28 -3.91 25.63
N ILE A 110 1.61 -3.78 25.49
CA ILE A 110 2.23 -2.74 24.68
C ILE A 110 1.69 -2.80 23.24
N LEU A 111 1.65 -4.00 22.66
CA LEU A 111 1.18 -4.17 21.27
C LEU A 111 -0.33 -3.93 21.13
N MET A 112 -1.12 -4.33 22.13
CA MET A 112 -2.57 -4.08 22.17
C MET A 112 -2.88 -2.60 22.42
N ALA A 113 -2.05 -1.89 23.17
CA ALA A 113 -2.14 -0.43 23.30
C ALA A 113 -1.92 0.24 21.95
N ALA A 114 -0.84 -0.14 21.23
CA ALA A 114 -0.57 0.35 19.87
C ALA A 114 -1.74 0.11 18.92
N TYR A 115 -2.30 -1.10 18.92
CA TYR A 115 -3.48 -1.44 18.13
C TYR A 115 -4.72 -0.61 18.53
N SER A 116 -4.95 -0.41 19.82
CA SER A 116 -6.08 0.40 20.32
C SER A 116 -5.95 1.87 19.90
N GLN A 117 -4.71 2.41 19.87
CA GLN A 117 -4.43 3.74 19.37
C GLN A 117 -4.71 3.85 17.87
N TYR A 118 -4.27 2.86 17.07
CA TYR A 118 -4.59 2.77 15.64
C TYR A 118 -6.10 2.77 15.39
N MET A 119 -6.85 1.92 16.11
CA MET A 119 -8.31 1.79 15.95
C MET A 119 -9.07 3.08 16.26
N ARG A 120 -8.54 3.96 17.10
CA ARG A 120 -9.12 5.28 17.38
C ARG A 120 -8.61 6.39 16.44
N ASN A 121 -7.84 6.05 15.40
CA ASN A 121 -7.15 6.96 14.49
C ASN A 121 -6.04 7.81 15.17
N GLY A 122 -5.54 7.38 16.31
CA GLY A 122 -4.40 7.99 17.00
C GLY A 122 -3.08 7.44 16.42
N TYR A 123 -2.82 7.72 15.13
CA TYR A 123 -1.76 7.08 14.38
C TYR A 123 -0.36 7.35 14.93
N ASP A 124 -0.09 8.58 15.37
CA ASP A 124 1.22 8.92 15.96
C ASP A 124 1.46 8.17 17.29
N ASP A 125 0.42 8.07 18.12
CA ASP A 125 0.49 7.30 19.37
C ASP A 125 0.68 5.80 19.08
N ALA A 126 0.01 5.28 18.04
CA ALA A 126 0.15 3.90 17.60
C ALA A 126 1.58 3.60 17.11
N ILE A 127 2.16 4.48 16.32
CA ILE A 127 3.54 4.39 15.82
C ILE A 127 4.51 4.37 17.01
N ASN A 128 4.42 5.34 17.92
CA ASN A 128 5.30 5.44 19.09
C ASN A 128 5.24 4.18 19.97
N ALA A 129 4.03 3.65 20.20
CA ALA A 129 3.85 2.44 21.00
C ALA A 129 4.42 1.19 20.27
N ALA A 130 4.24 1.09 18.95
CA ALA A 130 4.78 -0.02 18.17
C ALA A 130 6.32 0.05 18.06
N GLU A 131 6.91 1.23 17.88
CA GLU A 131 8.37 1.43 17.91
C GLU A 131 8.97 1.06 19.27
N ARG A 132 8.30 1.43 20.36
CA ARG A 132 8.68 1.04 21.70
C ARG A 132 8.66 -0.49 21.86
N PHE A 133 7.61 -1.17 21.36
CA PHE A 133 7.56 -2.64 21.35
C PHE A 133 8.75 -3.24 20.62
N ILE A 134 9.07 -2.77 19.43
CA ILE A 134 10.20 -3.27 18.62
C ILE A 134 11.54 -3.08 19.38
N THR A 135 11.70 -1.92 20.01
CA THR A 135 12.91 -1.60 20.77
C THR A 135 13.09 -2.51 21.97
N LEU A 136 12.02 -2.78 22.73
CA LEU A 136 12.06 -3.61 23.92
C LEU A 136 12.09 -5.12 23.61
N HIS A 137 11.47 -5.52 22.50
CA HIS A 137 11.25 -6.92 22.15
C HIS A 137 11.60 -7.24 20.68
N PRO A 138 12.83 -6.97 20.20
CA PRO A 138 13.18 -7.05 18.76
C PRO A 138 13.06 -8.47 18.18
N GLY A 139 13.23 -9.50 19.00
CA GLY A 139 13.12 -10.92 18.60
C GLY A 139 11.76 -11.57 18.91
N HIS A 140 10.76 -10.80 19.31
CA HIS A 140 9.46 -11.38 19.65
C HIS A 140 8.71 -11.84 18.39
N LYS A 141 7.94 -12.93 18.52
CA LYS A 141 7.16 -13.50 17.39
C LYS A 141 6.20 -12.50 16.75
N ASP A 142 5.70 -11.53 17.51
CA ASP A 142 4.74 -10.52 17.06
C ASP A 142 5.42 -9.21 16.59
N THR A 143 6.77 -9.18 16.51
CA THR A 143 7.52 -8.04 15.96
C THR A 143 7.12 -7.70 14.52
N PRO A 144 6.86 -8.68 13.62
CA PRO A 144 6.35 -8.35 12.28
C PRO A 144 5.03 -7.57 12.30
N TYR A 145 4.17 -7.85 13.26
CA TYR A 145 2.92 -7.12 13.43
C TYR A 145 3.14 -5.67 13.92
N ALA A 146 4.12 -5.46 14.80
CA ALA A 146 4.46 -4.10 15.24
C ALA A 146 4.96 -3.24 14.06
N TYR A 147 5.84 -3.78 13.19
CA TYR A 147 6.25 -3.11 11.95
C TYR A 147 5.05 -2.83 11.04
N TYR A 148 4.14 -3.77 10.93
CA TYR A 148 2.93 -3.61 10.13
C TYR A 148 2.03 -2.51 10.69
N LEU A 149 1.84 -2.40 12.01
CA LEU A 149 1.07 -1.31 12.63
C LEU A 149 1.66 0.08 12.33
N ILE A 150 2.98 0.20 12.34
CA ILE A 150 3.67 1.45 11.94
C ILE A 150 3.34 1.79 10.49
N ALA A 151 3.50 0.83 9.60
CA ALA A 151 3.31 1.04 8.16
C ALA A 151 1.86 1.41 7.83
N ILE A 152 0.87 0.69 8.37
CA ILE A 152 -0.54 1.01 8.13
C ILE A 152 -0.95 2.32 8.80
N SER A 153 -0.34 2.68 9.94
CA SER A 153 -0.59 3.97 10.57
C SER A 153 -0.14 5.14 9.71
N TYR A 154 1.01 5.04 9.03
CA TYR A 154 1.41 6.02 8.01
C TYR A 154 0.51 5.96 6.78
N TYR A 155 0.14 4.76 6.33
CA TYR A 155 -0.69 4.57 5.14
C TYR A 155 -2.07 5.22 5.28
N GLU A 156 -2.73 5.07 6.41
CA GLU A 156 -4.05 5.69 6.68
C GLU A 156 -3.99 7.23 6.77
N GLN A 157 -2.81 7.80 6.92
CA GLN A 157 -2.61 9.25 6.92
C GLN A 157 -2.31 9.82 5.52
N ILE A 158 -2.26 8.99 4.47
CA ILE A 158 -2.06 9.46 3.09
C ILE A 158 -3.22 10.36 2.69
N MET A 159 -2.88 11.58 2.27
CA MET A 159 -3.83 12.58 1.83
C MET A 159 -3.82 12.74 0.30
N ASP A 160 -4.60 13.70 -0.22
CA ASP A 160 -4.67 14.03 -1.64
C ASP A 160 -3.28 14.32 -2.24
N ILE A 161 -3.07 13.92 -3.51
CA ILE A 161 -1.80 14.08 -4.24
C ILE A 161 -1.32 15.53 -4.35
N LYS A 162 -2.21 16.51 -4.19
CA LYS A 162 -1.85 17.95 -4.22
C LYS A 162 -1.19 18.44 -2.94
N ARG A 163 -1.30 17.67 -1.84
CA ARG A 163 -0.71 18.01 -0.54
C ARG A 163 0.73 17.52 -0.44
N ASP A 164 1.32 17.72 0.74
CA ASP A 164 2.64 17.20 1.09
C ASP A 164 2.63 15.66 1.09
N GLN A 165 3.65 15.07 0.50
CA GLN A 165 3.77 13.62 0.33
C GLN A 165 4.76 12.96 1.30
N SER A 166 5.26 13.70 2.27
CA SER A 166 6.24 13.17 3.25
C SER A 166 5.71 11.95 4.01
N VAL A 167 4.42 11.93 4.34
CA VAL A 167 3.75 10.80 5.00
C VAL A 167 3.62 9.62 4.03
N THR A 168 3.31 9.86 2.76
CA THR A 168 3.24 8.81 1.74
C THR A 168 4.60 8.14 1.53
N GLU A 169 5.69 8.93 1.55
CA GLU A 169 7.06 8.39 1.48
C GLU A 169 7.42 7.55 2.71
N LYS A 170 7.03 7.99 3.91
CA LYS A 170 7.20 7.21 5.15
C LYS A 170 6.40 5.91 5.10
N ALA A 171 5.14 5.97 4.64
CA ALA A 171 4.30 4.79 4.46
C ALA A 171 4.95 3.78 3.50
N LEU A 172 5.40 4.25 2.33
CA LEU A 172 6.06 3.39 1.34
C LEU A 172 7.32 2.74 1.91
N THR A 173 8.17 3.51 2.60
CA THR A 173 9.40 3.01 3.22
C THR A 173 9.08 1.92 4.25
N ALA A 174 8.11 2.14 5.13
CA ALA A 174 7.72 1.18 6.16
C ALA A 174 7.08 -0.08 5.55
N LEU A 175 6.27 0.06 4.49
CA LEU A 175 5.64 -1.06 3.77
C LEU A 175 6.69 -1.93 3.05
N ASP A 176 7.67 -1.31 2.39
CA ASP A 176 8.77 -2.02 1.72
C ASP A 176 9.67 -2.74 2.75
N GLU A 177 9.91 -2.14 3.92
CA GLU A 177 10.69 -2.76 5.00
C GLU A 177 10.07 -4.07 5.48
N ILE A 178 8.74 -4.15 5.59
CA ILE A 178 8.05 -5.39 5.98
C ILE A 178 8.27 -6.48 4.93
N SER A 179 8.14 -6.14 3.65
CA SER A 179 8.31 -7.08 2.54
C SER A 179 9.73 -7.68 2.50
N VAL A 180 10.73 -6.89 2.89
CA VAL A 180 12.13 -7.32 2.94
C VAL A 180 12.46 -8.11 4.20
N ARG A 181 12.01 -7.64 5.37
CA ARG A 181 12.36 -8.27 6.66
C ARG A 181 11.54 -9.51 6.97
N PHE A 182 10.28 -9.55 6.54
CA PHE A 182 9.33 -10.60 6.90
C PHE A 182 8.59 -11.20 5.70
N PRO A 183 9.30 -11.63 4.64
CA PRO A 183 8.72 -11.96 3.32
C PRO A 183 7.67 -13.07 3.35
N ASN A 184 7.73 -13.96 4.34
CA ASN A 184 6.84 -15.13 4.43
C ASN A 184 5.64 -14.91 5.38
N THR A 185 5.28 -13.66 5.65
CA THR A 185 4.15 -13.31 6.52
C THR A 185 2.97 -12.77 5.72
N ALA A 186 1.76 -12.96 6.23
CA ALA A 186 0.57 -12.33 5.67
C ALA A 186 0.67 -10.79 5.66
N TYR A 187 1.42 -10.22 6.61
CA TYR A 187 1.70 -8.79 6.67
C TYR A 187 2.49 -8.30 5.45
N ALA A 188 3.47 -9.09 4.98
CA ALA A 188 4.27 -8.74 3.81
C ALA A 188 3.41 -8.71 2.53
N GLN A 189 2.49 -9.65 2.37
CA GLN A 189 1.60 -9.66 1.21
C GLN A 189 0.68 -8.44 1.17
N ASP A 190 0.04 -8.09 2.29
CA ASP A 190 -0.80 -6.90 2.38
C ASP A 190 0.01 -5.62 2.23
N ALA A 191 1.20 -5.56 2.86
CA ALA A 191 2.12 -4.44 2.72
C ALA A 191 2.55 -4.22 1.26
N ALA A 192 2.84 -5.29 0.50
CA ALA A 192 3.18 -5.19 -0.92
C ALA A 192 2.04 -4.57 -1.74
N ASN A 193 0.79 -4.98 -1.49
CA ASN A 193 -0.38 -4.41 -2.16
C ASN A 193 -0.55 -2.92 -1.83
N LYS A 194 -0.40 -2.53 -0.57
CA LYS A 194 -0.47 -1.13 -0.14
C LYS A 194 0.69 -0.30 -0.70
N ALA A 195 1.88 -0.87 -0.82
CA ALA A 195 3.05 -0.22 -1.41
C ALA A 195 2.82 0.13 -2.89
N ILE A 196 2.10 -0.71 -3.65
CA ILE A 196 1.71 -0.39 -5.04
C ILE A 196 0.87 0.89 -5.07
N LEU A 197 -0.14 1.00 -4.21
CA LEU A 197 -1.01 2.17 -4.13
C LEU A 197 -0.25 3.42 -3.66
N ALA A 198 0.66 3.29 -2.69
CA ALA A 198 1.50 4.39 -2.24
C ALA A 198 2.45 4.89 -3.35
N ARG A 199 3.06 3.98 -4.14
CA ARG A 199 3.87 4.33 -5.31
C ARG A 199 3.06 5.04 -6.38
N ASP A 200 1.84 4.56 -6.68
CA ASP A 200 0.95 5.19 -7.65
C ASP A 200 0.58 6.62 -7.21
N HIS A 201 0.34 6.81 -5.92
CA HIS A 201 0.06 8.13 -5.34
C HIS A 201 1.25 9.11 -5.49
N LEU A 202 2.47 8.65 -5.20
CA LEU A 202 3.70 9.44 -5.39
C LEU A 202 3.96 9.75 -6.87
N ALA A 203 3.75 8.78 -7.75
CA ALA A 203 3.83 8.99 -9.20
C ALA A 203 2.82 10.02 -9.68
N GLY A 204 1.58 9.95 -9.18
CA GLY A 204 0.51 10.92 -9.47
C GLY A 204 0.90 12.35 -9.10
N LYS A 205 1.59 12.55 -7.97
CA LYS A 205 2.14 13.86 -7.56
C LYS A 205 3.16 14.38 -8.56
N GLU A 206 4.13 13.54 -8.95
CA GLU A 206 5.15 13.93 -9.92
C GLU A 206 4.51 14.27 -11.29
N MET A 207 3.50 13.51 -11.71
CA MET A 207 2.74 13.78 -12.94
C MET A 207 1.99 15.11 -12.86
N GLU A 208 1.34 15.41 -11.76
CA GLU A 208 0.61 16.67 -11.56
C GLU A 208 1.55 17.89 -11.66
N VAL A 209 2.69 17.81 -10.99
CA VAL A 209 3.72 18.86 -11.03
C VAL A 209 4.36 18.95 -12.43
N GLY A 210 4.59 17.81 -13.09
CA GLY A 210 5.11 17.76 -14.45
C GLY A 210 4.17 18.41 -15.46
N ARG A 211 2.88 18.12 -15.40
CA ARG A 211 1.84 18.73 -16.24
C ARG A 211 1.73 20.25 -16.00
N TYR A 212 1.87 20.68 -14.75
CA TYR A 212 1.92 22.12 -14.42
C TYR A 212 3.09 22.81 -15.11
N TYR A 213 4.32 22.26 -15.00
CA TYR A 213 5.50 22.84 -15.65
C TYR A 213 5.40 22.82 -17.19
N LEU A 214 4.80 21.77 -17.74
CA LEU A 214 4.56 21.68 -19.17
C LEU A 214 3.63 22.80 -19.65
N LYS A 215 2.55 23.07 -18.91
CA LYS A 215 1.61 24.16 -19.18
C LYS A 215 2.29 25.54 -19.09
N GLU A 216 3.21 25.72 -18.12
CA GLU A 216 4.01 26.95 -17.97
C GLU A 216 5.16 27.04 -18.99
N ASN A 217 5.24 26.12 -19.96
CA ASN A 217 6.32 26.02 -20.94
C ASN A 217 7.73 25.87 -20.33
N SER A 218 7.80 25.39 -19.09
CA SER A 218 9.05 25.10 -18.37
C SER A 218 9.51 23.66 -18.66
N LEU A 219 9.90 23.42 -19.93
CA LEU A 219 10.11 22.09 -20.48
C LEU A 219 11.13 21.24 -19.69
N LEU A 220 12.26 21.83 -19.28
CA LEU A 220 13.28 21.11 -18.51
C LEU A 220 12.79 20.71 -17.12
N ALA A 221 11.99 21.54 -16.47
CA ALA A 221 11.40 21.22 -15.18
C ALA A 221 10.35 20.09 -15.33
N ALA A 222 9.54 20.13 -16.38
CA ALA A 222 8.60 19.07 -16.71
C ALA A 222 9.30 17.71 -16.95
N ILE A 223 10.36 17.70 -17.77
CA ILE A 223 11.19 16.50 -18.01
C ILE A 223 11.68 15.88 -16.68
N ASN A 224 12.19 16.68 -15.76
CA ASN A 224 12.70 16.18 -14.50
C ASN A 224 11.62 15.47 -13.67
N ARG A 225 10.37 15.96 -13.71
CA ARG A 225 9.25 15.32 -13.03
C ARG A 225 8.85 14.00 -13.70
N PHE A 226 8.63 13.99 -15.00
CA PHE A 226 8.30 12.78 -15.75
C PHE A 226 9.44 11.72 -15.68
N LYS A 227 10.69 12.19 -15.70
CA LYS A 227 11.87 11.33 -15.47
C LYS A 227 11.81 10.62 -14.11
N THR A 228 11.39 11.33 -13.05
CA THR A 228 11.22 10.72 -11.73
C THR A 228 10.23 9.56 -11.77
N VAL A 229 9.11 9.70 -12.49
CA VAL A 229 8.11 8.61 -12.65
C VAL A 229 8.74 7.42 -13.37
N VAL A 230 9.44 7.64 -14.47
CA VAL A 230 10.06 6.56 -15.25
C VAL A 230 11.21 5.86 -14.51
N ILE A 231 11.91 6.55 -13.61
CA ILE A 231 13.02 5.94 -12.84
C ILE A 231 12.54 5.26 -11.57
N LYS A 232 11.65 5.92 -10.80
CA LYS A 232 11.29 5.47 -9.45
C LYS A 232 9.96 4.72 -9.38
N TYR A 233 9.06 4.94 -10.34
CA TYR A 233 7.68 4.50 -10.27
C TYR A 233 7.21 3.77 -11.54
N GLN A 234 8.10 3.01 -12.20
CA GLN A 234 7.86 2.34 -13.48
C GLN A 234 6.62 1.43 -13.51
N THR A 235 6.28 0.82 -12.38
CA THR A 235 5.18 -0.14 -12.28
C THR A 235 3.81 0.50 -12.02
N THR A 236 3.76 1.84 -12.03
CA THR A 236 2.52 2.58 -11.74
C THR A 236 1.68 2.81 -12.99
N THR A 237 0.40 3.11 -12.79
CA THR A 237 -0.54 3.44 -13.86
C THR A 237 -0.18 4.72 -14.61
N HIS A 238 0.68 5.57 -14.04
CA HIS A 238 1.12 6.84 -14.59
C HIS A 238 2.28 6.72 -15.61
N THR A 239 2.95 5.59 -15.66
CA THR A 239 4.15 5.39 -16.49
C THR A 239 3.92 5.56 -17.99
N PRO A 240 2.82 5.06 -18.59
CA PRO A 240 2.55 5.29 -20.00
C PRO A 240 2.39 6.78 -20.36
N GLU A 241 1.67 7.55 -19.52
CA GLU A 241 1.56 8.99 -19.71
C GLU A 241 2.91 9.69 -19.55
N ALA A 242 3.71 9.30 -18.54
CA ALA A 242 5.02 9.90 -18.30
C ALA A 242 5.96 9.73 -19.52
N LEU A 243 5.98 8.55 -20.14
CA LEU A 243 6.75 8.30 -21.37
C LEU A 243 6.24 9.12 -22.55
N TYR A 244 4.92 9.26 -22.72
CA TYR A 244 4.35 10.13 -23.73
C TYR A 244 4.75 11.60 -23.49
N ARG A 245 4.62 12.10 -22.27
CA ARG A 245 5.00 13.49 -21.93
C ARG A 245 6.49 13.75 -22.11
N LEU A 246 7.35 12.75 -21.89
CA LEU A 246 8.76 12.84 -22.24
C LEU A 246 8.96 12.93 -23.75
N THR A 247 8.24 12.12 -24.54
CA THR A 247 8.27 12.20 -26.01
C THR A 247 7.89 13.60 -26.47
N GLU A 248 6.75 14.12 -26.01
CA GLU A 248 6.25 15.46 -26.35
C GLU A 248 7.23 16.56 -25.97
N THR A 249 7.79 16.50 -24.76
CA THR A 249 8.65 17.55 -24.23
C THR A 249 10.03 17.54 -24.90
N TYR A 250 10.63 16.36 -25.14
CA TYR A 250 11.89 16.25 -25.88
C TYR A 250 11.73 16.64 -27.36
N TYR A 251 10.60 16.28 -27.97
CA TYR A 251 10.29 16.71 -29.33
C TYR A 251 10.22 18.24 -29.42
N ALA A 252 9.52 18.89 -28.50
CA ALA A 252 9.43 20.34 -28.43
C ALA A 252 10.78 21.03 -28.20
N LEU A 253 11.71 20.38 -27.49
CA LEU A 253 13.09 20.87 -27.28
C LEU A 253 14.02 20.59 -28.46
N GLY A 254 13.61 19.84 -29.47
CA GLY A 254 14.47 19.41 -30.58
C GLY A 254 15.42 18.25 -30.24
N VAL A 255 15.26 17.58 -29.10
CA VAL A 255 16.06 16.44 -28.67
C VAL A 255 15.45 15.14 -29.22
N MET A 256 15.56 14.98 -30.54
CA MET A 256 14.82 13.94 -31.28
C MET A 256 15.17 12.50 -30.83
N ASN A 257 16.43 12.22 -30.55
CA ASN A 257 16.86 10.88 -30.13
C ASN A 257 16.18 10.42 -28.83
N GLU A 258 16.04 11.32 -27.87
CA GLU A 258 15.36 11.01 -26.61
C GLU A 258 13.83 10.92 -26.78
N ALA A 259 13.24 11.76 -27.64
CA ALA A 259 11.84 11.68 -27.99
C ALA A 259 11.50 10.33 -28.65
N GLN A 260 12.29 9.91 -29.63
CA GLN A 260 12.11 8.62 -30.31
C GLN A 260 12.29 7.43 -29.35
N THR A 261 13.27 7.52 -28.43
CA THR A 261 13.52 6.47 -27.44
C THR A 261 12.37 6.35 -26.44
N ALA A 262 11.84 7.47 -25.94
CA ALA A 262 10.69 7.45 -25.02
C ALA A 262 9.47 6.80 -25.69
N ALA A 263 9.17 7.16 -26.93
CA ALA A 263 8.10 6.56 -27.71
C ALA A 263 8.34 5.06 -28.01
N ALA A 264 9.59 4.67 -28.29
CA ALA A 264 9.93 3.27 -28.55
C ALA A 264 9.74 2.41 -27.29
N VAL A 265 10.20 2.89 -26.12
CA VAL A 265 10.00 2.20 -24.82
C VAL A 265 8.48 2.13 -24.49
N LEU A 266 7.73 3.20 -24.76
CA LEU A 266 6.28 3.22 -24.57
C LEU A 266 5.61 2.16 -25.47
N GLY A 267 5.95 2.10 -26.74
CA GLY A 267 5.36 1.15 -27.70
C GLY A 267 5.71 -0.30 -27.41
N ALA A 268 6.93 -0.56 -26.95
CA ALA A 268 7.40 -1.91 -26.59
C ALA A 268 6.65 -2.48 -25.37
N ASN A 269 6.32 -1.64 -24.39
CA ASN A 269 5.77 -2.08 -23.12
C ASN A 269 4.25 -1.83 -22.99
N TYR A 270 3.70 -0.83 -23.69
CA TYR A 270 2.28 -0.43 -23.64
C TYR A 270 1.71 -0.23 -25.05
N PRO A 271 1.78 -1.23 -25.95
CA PRO A 271 1.42 -1.07 -27.37
C PRO A 271 -0.06 -0.73 -27.59
N SER A 272 -0.94 -1.12 -26.67
CA SER A 272 -2.38 -0.83 -26.74
C SER A 272 -2.79 0.50 -26.11
N SER A 273 -1.86 1.22 -25.49
CA SER A 273 -2.14 2.49 -24.81
C SER A 273 -2.47 3.60 -25.80
N ASP A 274 -3.45 4.44 -25.50
CA ASP A 274 -3.75 5.64 -26.28
C ASP A 274 -2.57 6.62 -26.27
N TRP A 275 -1.80 6.65 -25.17
CA TRP A 275 -0.56 7.44 -25.08
C TRP A 275 0.48 7.03 -26.12
N TYR A 276 0.54 5.74 -26.48
CA TYR A 276 1.44 5.30 -27.56
C TYR A 276 0.94 5.77 -28.94
N LYS A 277 -0.35 5.72 -29.20
CA LYS A 277 -0.93 6.23 -30.44
C LYS A 277 -0.62 7.72 -30.64
N ASP A 278 -0.75 8.50 -29.55
CA ASP A 278 -0.46 9.93 -29.54
C ASP A 278 1.05 10.19 -29.77
N ALA A 279 1.92 9.44 -29.07
CA ALA A 279 3.38 9.55 -29.26
C ALA A 279 3.81 9.22 -30.70
N TYR A 280 3.27 8.15 -31.26
CA TYR A 280 3.54 7.75 -32.63
C TYR A 280 3.07 8.82 -33.64
N SER A 281 1.84 9.33 -33.46
CA SER A 281 1.28 10.39 -34.31
C SER A 281 2.12 11.67 -34.26
N LEU A 282 2.56 12.07 -33.08
CA LEU A 282 3.44 13.22 -32.86
C LEU A 282 4.74 13.09 -33.65
N LEU A 283 5.45 11.96 -33.50
CA LEU A 283 6.71 11.72 -34.19
C LEU A 283 6.52 11.67 -35.70
N LYS A 284 5.43 11.06 -36.17
CA LYS A 284 5.10 10.94 -37.61
C LYS A 284 4.91 12.29 -38.28
N THR A 285 4.33 13.29 -37.58
CA THR A 285 4.21 14.66 -38.13
C THR A 285 5.55 15.31 -38.41
N GLY A 286 6.60 14.94 -37.67
CA GLY A 286 7.98 15.36 -37.89
C GLY A 286 8.79 14.47 -38.85
N GLY A 287 8.16 13.45 -39.46
CA GLY A 287 8.84 12.49 -40.32
C GLY A 287 9.74 11.49 -39.53
N LEU A 288 9.49 11.33 -38.23
CA LEU A 288 10.24 10.45 -37.36
C LEU A 288 9.41 9.21 -37.02
N GLU A 289 10.13 8.17 -36.54
CA GLU A 289 9.52 6.94 -36.04
C GLU A 289 10.11 6.60 -34.65
N PRO A 290 9.37 5.84 -33.81
CA PRO A 290 9.92 5.35 -32.55
C PRO A 290 11.14 4.44 -32.80
N VAL A 291 12.31 4.86 -32.32
CA VAL A 291 13.57 4.10 -32.42
C VAL A 291 14.26 4.14 -31.07
N GLU A 292 14.57 2.97 -30.52
CA GLU A 292 15.27 2.87 -29.23
C GLU A 292 16.77 3.14 -29.37
N ASN A 293 17.25 4.16 -28.67
CA ASN A 293 18.67 4.35 -28.42
C ASN A 293 19.06 3.64 -27.10
N LYS A 294 19.81 2.55 -27.19
CA LYS A 294 20.25 1.74 -26.03
C LYS A 294 21.14 2.51 -25.05
N ASP A 295 21.81 3.57 -25.51
CA ASP A 295 22.68 4.41 -24.69
C ASP A 295 21.91 5.53 -23.97
N SER A 296 20.67 5.77 -24.34
CA SER A 296 19.78 6.72 -23.66
C SER A 296 19.59 6.34 -22.19
N TRP A 297 19.44 7.37 -21.35
CA TRP A 297 19.11 7.18 -19.95
C TRP A 297 17.75 6.48 -19.78
N ILE A 298 16.80 6.68 -20.70
CA ILE A 298 15.46 6.05 -20.67
C ILE A 298 15.61 4.54 -20.79
N SER A 299 16.33 4.06 -21.81
CA SER A 299 16.58 2.63 -22.02
C SER A 299 17.36 2.00 -20.86
N LYS A 300 18.35 2.70 -20.33
CA LYS A 300 19.13 2.24 -19.16
C LYS A 300 18.26 2.15 -17.91
N ALA A 301 17.46 3.18 -17.60
CA ALA A 301 16.57 3.18 -16.46
C ALA A 301 15.51 2.07 -16.58
N TRP A 302 14.97 1.87 -17.80
CA TRP A 302 13.98 0.82 -18.05
C TRP A 302 14.52 -0.57 -17.77
N LYS A 303 15.69 -0.89 -18.31
CA LYS A 303 16.35 -2.20 -18.12
C LYS A 303 16.77 -2.48 -16.68
N ALA A 304 17.04 -1.44 -15.88
CA ALA A 304 17.47 -1.61 -14.50
C ALA A 304 16.36 -2.17 -13.59
N VAL A 305 15.09 -1.97 -13.95
CA VAL A 305 13.93 -2.38 -13.14
C VAL A 305 13.22 -3.62 -13.72
N THR A 306 13.30 -3.83 -15.02
CA THR A 306 12.80 -5.03 -15.71
C THR A 306 13.98 -5.90 -16.11
N PRO A 307 14.52 -6.78 -15.25
CA PRO A 307 15.48 -7.78 -15.68
C PRO A 307 14.76 -8.68 -16.68
N GLY A 308 15.31 -8.76 -17.91
CA GLY A 308 14.80 -9.55 -19.03
C GLY A 308 14.84 -11.04 -18.78
#